data_a2cb3fe6d294def2ab37fb8f137d35cb
#
_entry.id   a2cb3fe6d294def2ab37fb8f137d35cb
#
_cell.length_a   1.000
_cell.length_b   1.000
_cell.length_c   1.000
_cell.angle_alpha   90.00
_cell.angle_beta   90.00
_cell.angle_gamma   90.00
#
_symmetry.space_group_name_H-M   'P 1'
#
loop_
_entity.id
_entity.type
_entity.pdbx_description
1 polymer ?
#
loop_
_entity_poly.entity_id
_entity_poly.type
_entity_poly.pdbx_seq_one_letter_code
_entity_poly.pdbx_strand_id
1 'polypeptide(L)'
;MGQRGRKKPKRLGEKLLAIRFKLEVSQSQLAKLLDFDKGVARISEYERGNREPDLMTLLKYSELARVSVNVLADDSRELKFPESWKRPKQVTELLERQRRGRIQNRIDILRRQLSRSL
;
A
#
# COMPACT_ATOMS: atom_id res chain seq x y z
N MET A 1 12.08 25.35 -29.29
CA MET A 1 12.21 23.97 -28.86
C MET A 1 11.24 23.69 -27.74
N GLY A 2 10.30 22.83 -27.98
CA GLY A 2 9.36 22.44 -26.97
C GLY A 2 10.07 21.81 -25.78
N GLN A 3 9.61 22.12 -24.57
CA GLN A 3 10.08 21.41 -23.41
C GLN A 3 9.63 19.97 -23.51
N ARG A 4 10.57 19.09 -23.54
CA ARG A 4 10.25 17.69 -23.39
C ARG A 4 9.94 17.44 -21.94
N GLY A 5 8.80 16.89 -21.67
CA GLY A 5 8.50 16.41 -20.36
C GLY A 5 9.59 15.44 -19.91
N ARG A 6 9.83 15.38 -18.63
CA ARG A 6 10.69 14.38 -18.02
C ARG A 6 10.19 12.99 -18.42
N LYS A 7 11.13 12.12 -18.77
CA LYS A 7 10.80 10.72 -19.07
C LYS A 7 10.17 10.07 -17.84
N LYS A 8 8.95 9.58 -17.99
CA LYS A 8 8.21 8.97 -16.90
C LYS A 8 8.31 7.45 -16.97
N PRO A 9 8.46 6.78 -15.82
CA PRO A 9 8.37 5.31 -15.79
C PRO A 9 7.01 4.86 -16.26
N LYS A 10 6.97 3.99 -17.25
CA LYS A 10 5.71 3.47 -17.81
C LYS A 10 5.13 2.32 -17.00
N ARG A 11 6.01 1.60 -16.30
CA ARG A 11 5.63 0.40 -15.56
C ARG A 11 5.48 0.63 -14.06
N LEU A 12 5.66 1.85 -13.61
CA LEU A 12 5.65 2.17 -12.18
C LEU A 12 4.30 1.81 -11.55
N GLY A 13 3.20 2.20 -12.17
CA GLY A 13 1.87 1.93 -11.62
C GLY A 13 1.62 0.44 -11.40
N GLU A 14 1.95 -0.39 -12.38
CA GLU A 14 1.79 -1.84 -12.24
C GLU A 14 2.69 -2.43 -11.15
N LYS A 15 3.90 -1.87 -10.99
CA LYS A 15 4.82 -2.31 -9.93
C LYS A 15 4.28 -1.96 -8.54
N LEU A 16 3.72 -0.75 -8.39
CA LEU A 16 3.12 -0.32 -7.13
C LEU A 16 1.90 -1.17 -6.76
N LEU A 17 1.09 -1.52 -7.75
CA LEU A 17 -0.04 -2.43 -7.56
C LEU A 17 0.44 -3.83 -7.13
N ALA A 18 1.48 -4.33 -7.79
CA ALA A 18 2.08 -5.62 -7.45
C ALA A 18 2.62 -5.64 -6.02
N ILE A 19 3.24 -4.53 -5.58
CA ILE A 19 3.70 -4.39 -4.21
C ILE A 19 2.54 -4.50 -3.23
N ARG A 20 1.45 -3.78 -3.50
CA ARG A 20 0.29 -3.82 -2.61
C ARG A 20 -0.28 -5.23 -2.50
N PHE A 21 -0.38 -5.94 -3.61
CA PHE A 21 -0.84 -7.34 -3.61
C PHE A 21 0.12 -8.25 -2.85
N LYS A 22 1.41 -8.02 -2.99
CA LYS A 22 2.43 -8.81 -2.26
C LYS A 22 2.33 -8.58 -0.76
N LEU A 23 2.04 -7.34 -0.35
CA LEU A 23 1.84 -6.99 1.06
C LEU A 23 0.50 -7.51 1.59
N GLU A 24 -0.43 -7.88 0.71
CA GLU A 24 -1.78 -8.33 1.06
C GLU A 24 -2.58 -7.28 1.82
N VAL A 25 -2.48 -6.04 1.37
CA VAL A 25 -3.19 -4.91 1.99
C VAL A 25 -4.13 -4.26 0.98
N SER A 26 -5.19 -3.66 1.49
CA SER A 26 -6.10 -2.82 0.71
C SER A 26 -5.45 -1.46 0.44
N GLN A 27 -6.04 -0.69 -0.45
CA GLN A 27 -5.60 0.70 -0.69
C GLN A 27 -5.68 1.53 0.58
N SER A 28 -6.73 1.37 1.36
CA SER A 28 -6.93 2.05 2.64
C SER A 28 -5.83 1.69 3.66
N GLN A 29 -5.50 0.42 3.76
CA GLN A 29 -4.45 -0.06 4.65
C GLN A 29 -3.08 0.44 4.21
N LEU A 30 -2.83 0.44 2.90
CA LEU A 30 -1.59 0.98 2.37
C LEU A 30 -1.44 2.46 2.65
N ALA A 31 -2.52 3.24 2.54
CA ALA A 31 -2.50 4.66 2.87
C ALA A 31 -2.05 4.88 4.31
N LYS A 32 -2.51 4.07 5.24
CA LYS A 32 -2.07 4.13 6.64
C LYS A 32 -0.60 3.77 6.80
N LEU A 33 -0.13 2.76 6.08
CA LEU A 33 1.28 2.34 6.13
C LEU A 33 2.21 3.39 5.56
N LEU A 34 1.76 4.13 4.55
CA LEU A 34 2.53 5.21 3.96
C LEU A 34 2.44 6.51 4.78
N ASP A 35 1.66 6.50 5.84
CA ASP A 35 1.37 7.68 6.65
C ASP A 35 0.85 8.81 5.76
N PHE A 36 -0.14 8.49 4.95
CA PHE A 36 -0.54 9.27 3.80
C PHE A 36 -1.91 9.90 4.05
N ASP A 37 -1.93 11.19 4.29
CA ASP A 37 -3.14 11.95 4.55
C ASP A 37 -3.99 12.19 3.28
N LYS A 38 -3.41 11.97 2.09
CA LYS A 38 -4.09 12.17 0.81
C LYS A 38 -5.05 11.05 0.44
N GLY A 39 -4.99 9.94 1.18
CA GLY A 39 -6.00 8.89 1.13
C GLY A 39 -5.94 7.93 -0.05
N VAL A 40 -7.00 7.13 -0.13
CA VAL A 40 -7.14 6.00 -1.06
C VAL A 40 -7.13 6.44 -2.52
N ALA A 41 -7.76 7.57 -2.83
CA ALA A 41 -7.86 8.07 -4.19
C ALA A 41 -6.50 8.28 -4.83
N ARG A 42 -5.54 8.77 -4.08
CA ARG A 42 -4.19 9.03 -4.58
C ARG A 42 -3.47 7.71 -4.90
N ILE A 43 -3.64 6.70 -4.06
CA ILE A 43 -3.07 5.37 -4.30
C ILE A 43 -3.65 4.76 -5.56
N SER A 44 -4.97 4.87 -5.75
CA SER A 44 -5.62 4.40 -6.96
C SER A 44 -5.07 5.09 -8.21
N GLU A 45 -4.83 6.40 -8.15
CA GLU A 45 -4.23 7.16 -9.25
C GLU A 45 -2.82 6.66 -9.58
N TYR A 46 -2.01 6.37 -8.58
CA TYR A 46 -0.66 5.82 -8.78
C TYR A 46 -0.74 4.46 -9.48
N GLU A 47 -1.62 3.59 -9.01
CA GLU A 47 -1.73 2.22 -9.54
C GLU A 47 -2.24 2.19 -10.97
N ARG A 48 -3.05 3.16 -11.35
CA ARG A 48 -3.55 3.30 -12.72
C ARG A 48 -2.58 4.04 -13.64
N GLY A 49 -1.49 4.57 -13.09
CA GLY A 49 -0.52 5.34 -13.87
C GLY A 49 -0.97 6.77 -14.18
N ASN A 50 -2.02 7.26 -13.55
CA ASN A 50 -2.55 8.60 -13.77
C ASN A 50 -1.79 9.70 -13.00
N ARG A 51 -1.00 9.28 -12.03
CA ARG A 51 -0.20 10.19 -11.22
C ARG A 51 1.07 9.48 -10.77
N GLU A 52 2.15 10.22 -10.76
CA GLU A 52 3.44 9.73 -10.30
C GLU A 52 3.62 10.07 -8.82
N PRO A 53 4.00 9.12 -7.96
CA PRO A 53 4.30 9.45 -6.57
C PRO A 53 5.53 10.33 -6.46
N ASP A 54 5.58 11.18 -5.45
CA ASP A 54 6.77 11.96 -5.17
C ASP A 54 7.88 11.03 -4.65
N LEU A 55 9.09 11.57 -4.56
CA LEU A 55 10.26 10.78 -4.17
C LEU A 55 10.10 10.16 -2.79
N MET A 56 9.57 10.91 -1.83
CA MET A 56 9.42 10.40 -0.46
C MET A 56 8.39 9.29 -0.37
N THR A 57 7.29 9.41 -1.12
CA THR A 57 6.28 8.35 -1.21
C THR A 57 6.87 7.10 -1.85
N LEU A 58 7.62 7.29 -2.92
CA LEU A 58 8.28 6.18 -3.62
C LEU A 58 9.27 5.46 -2.72
N LEU A 59 10.02 6.21 -1.91
CA LEU A 59 10.94 5.64 -0.93
C LEU A 59 10.20 4.78 0.10
N LYS A 60 9.05 5.24 0.59
CA LYS A 60 8.23 4.46 1.53
C LYS A 60 7.75 3.15 0.91
N TYR A 61 7.32 3.19 -0.33
CA TYR A 61 6.97 1.96 -1.07
C TYR A 61 8.15 1.01 -1.13
N SER A 62 9.33 1.52 -1.47
CA SER A 62 10.52 0.68 -1.58
C SER A 62 10.90 0.03 -0.25
N GLU A 63 10.77 0.76 0.85
CA GLU A 63 11.03 0.26 2.18
C GLU A 63 10.03 -0.84 2.59
N LEU A 64 8.75 -0.62 2.32
CA LEU A 64 7.71 -1.61 2.61
C LEU A 64 7.90 -2.88 1.79
N ALA A 65 8.24 -2.73 0.52
CA ALA A 65 8.44 -3.86 -0.38
C ALA A 65 9.82 -4.52 -0.23
N ARG A 66 10.75 -3.83 0.42
CA ARG A 66 12.15 -4.26 0.55
C ARG A 66 12.80 -4.45 -0.83
N VAL A 67 12.50 -3.53 -1.73
CA VAL A 67 13.12 -3.45 -3.05
C VAL A 67 13.72 -2.07 -3.23
N SER A 68 14.71 -1.93 -4.10
CA SER A 68 15.32 -0.62 -4.33
C SER A 68 14.40 0.28 -5.14
N VAL A 69 14.53 1.60 -4.93
CA VAL A 69 13.81 2.59 -5.75
C VAL A 69 14.15 2.41 -7.24
N ASN A 70 15.38 2.01 -7.54
CA ASN A 70 15.82 1.77 -8.92
C ASN A 70 14.95 0.72 -9.62
N VAL A 71 14.57 -0.33 -8.91
CA VAL A 71 13.70 -1.37 -9.46
C VAL A 71 12.32 -0.78 -9.81
N LEU A 72 11.85 0.16 -9.01
CA LEU A 72 10.55 0.79 -9.26
C LEU A 72 10.60 1.79 -10.41
N ALA A 73 11.65 2.61 -10.45
CA ALA A 73 11.76 3.70 -11.40
C ALA A 73 12.26 3.28 -12.79
N ASP A 74 13.02 2.20 -12.87
CA ASP A 74 13.65 1.75 -14.11
C ASP A 74 12.78 0.68 -14.80
N ASP A 75 12.16 1.04 -15.91
CA ASP A 75 11.29 0.15 -16.68
C ASP A 75 12.01 -1.09 -17.21
N SER A 76 13.34 -1.03 -17.36
CA SER A 76 14.12 -2.19 -17.81
C SER A 76 14.34 -3.23 -16.72
N ARG A 77 14.03 -2.90 -15.47
CA ARG A 77 14.21 -3.82 -14.34
C ARG A 77 12.88 -4.46 -13.97
N GLU A 78 12.92 -5.76 -13.77
CA GLU A 78 11.74 -6.49 -13.31
C GLU A 78 11.61 -6.40 -11.80
N LEU A 79 10.38 -6.24 -11.33
CA LEU A 79 10.07 -6.33 -9.91
C LEU A 79 10.01 -7.81 -9.54
N LYS A 80 10.93 -8.23 -8.70
CA LYS A 80 10.99 -9.62 -8.22
C LYS A 80 11.12 -9.66 -6.71
N PHE A 81 10.43 -10.58 -6.10
CA PHE A 81 10.52 -10.84 -4.67
C PHE A 81 11.22 -12.18 -4.48
N PRO A 82 12.36 -12.24 -3.77
CA PRO A 82 13.04 -13.51 -3.52
C PRO A 82 12.17 -14.42 -2.65
N GLU A 83 12.39 -15.73 -2.71
CA GLU A 83 11.65 -16.69 -1.89
C GLU A 83 11.79 -16.41 -0.40
N SER A 84 12.91 -15.85 0.00
CA SER A 84 13.17 -15.46 1.39
C SER A 84 12.45 -14.18 1.81
N TRP A 85 11.74 -13.52 0.87
CA TRP A 85 11.06 -12.27 1.17
C TRP A 85 9.96 -12.50 2.21
N LYS A 86 9.95 -11.66 3.22
CA LYS A 86 8.92 -11.69 4.26
C LYS A 86 8.27 -10.32 4.37
N ARG A 87 6.98 -10.34 4.55
CA ARG A 87 6.22 -9.12 4.77
C ARG A 87 6.77 -8.38 6.00
N PRO A 88 6.96 -7.05 5.92
CA PRO A 88 7.44 -6.29 7.06
C PRO A 88 6.54 -6.45 8.27
N LYS A 89 7.13 -6.48 9.44
CA LYS A 89 6.43 -6.65 10.71
C LYS A 89 5.35 -5.60 10.92
N GLN A 90 5.60 -4.36 10.53
CA GLN A 90 4.65 -3.26 10.66
C GLN A 90 3.35 -3.50 9.88
N VAL A 91 3.45 -4.16 8.74
CA VAL A 91 2.28 -4.53 7.93
C VAL A 91 1.45 -5.57 8.68
N THR A 92 2.09 -6.61 9.17
CA THR A 92 1.44 -7.67 9.94
C THR A 92 0.76 -7.09 11.20
N GLU A 93 1.45 -6.21 11.90
CA GLU A 93 0.91 -5.56 13.10
C GLU A 93 -0.32 -4.72 12.79
N LEU A 94 -0.31 -3.96 11.69
CA LEU A 94 -1.47 -3.17 11.28
C LEU A 94 -2.67 -4.06 10.99
N LEU A 95 -2.47 -5.12 10.22
CA LEU A 95 -3.53 -6.05 9.85
C LEU A 95 -4.13 -6.75 11.07
N GLU A 96 -3.29 -7.18 12.00
CA GLU A 96 -3.73 -7.81 13.24
C GLU A 96 -4.51 -6.85 14.12
N ARG A 97 -4.05 -5.62 14.23
CA ARG A 97 -4.73 -4.58 15.02
C ARG A 97 -6.12 -4.30 14.47
N GLN A 98 -6.24 -4.18 13.16
CA GLN A 98 -7.53 -3.96 12.51
C GLN A 98 -8.47 -5.15 12.68
N ARG A 99 -7.94 -6.35 12.58
CA ARG A 99 -8.69 -7.57 12.80
C ARG A 99 -9.25 -7.62 14.22
N ARG A 100 -8.42 -7.35 15.22
CA ARG A 100 -8.85 -7.30 16.62
C ARG A 100 -9.90 -6.24 16.85
N GLY A 101 -9.73 -5.06 16.26
CA GLY A 101 -10.70 -3.99 16.35
C GLY A 101 -12.08 -4.38 15.79
N ARG A 102 -12.10 -5.07 14.65
CA ARG A 102 -13.36 -5.55 14.06
C ARG A 102 -14.03 -6.59 14.94
N ILE A 103 -13.26 -7.51 15.50
CA ILE A 103 -13.78 -8.55 16.41
C ILE A 103 -14.37 -7.90 17.66
N GLN A 104 -13.64 -6.98 18.27
CA GLN A 104 -14.11 -6.29 19.47
C GLN A 104 -15.39 -5.50 19.21
N ASN A 105 -15.46 -4.81 18.10
CA ASN A 105 -16.64 -4.06 17.70
C ASN A 105 -17.87 -4.97 17.54
N ARG A 106 -17.68 -6.12 16.92
CA ARG A 106 -18.75 -7.11 16.74
C ARG A 106 -19.23 -7.65 18.09
N ILE A 107 -18.32 -7.94 19.00
CA ILE A 107 -18.66 -8.38 20.36
C ILE A 107 -19.47 -7.31 21.06
N ASP A 108 -19.08 -6.05 20.97
CA ASP A 108 -19.77 -4.93 21.62
C ASP A 108 -21.19 -4.77 21.07
N ILE A 109 -21.37 -4.92 19.76
CA ILE A 109 -22.68 -4.86 19.12
C ILE A 109 -23.58 -5.99 19.66
N LEU A 110 -23.05 -7.21 19.71
CA LEU A 110 -23.80 -8.36 20.22
C LEU A 110 -24.20 -8.19 21.68
N ARG A 111 -23.30 -7.67 22.51
CA ARG A 111 -23.60 -7.39 23.93
C ARG A 111 -24.73 -6.39 24.07
N ARG A 112 -24.74 -5.34 23.25
CA ARG A 112 -25.83 -4.34 23.26
C ARG A 112 -27.15 -4.95 22.84
N GLN A 113 -27.17 -5.82 21.85
CA GLN A 113 -28.37 -6.52 21.41
C GLN A 113 -28.92 -7.43 22.50
N LEU A 114 -28.07 -8.17 23.20
CA LEU A 114 -28.47 -9.03 24.30
C LEU A 114 -29.05 -8.22 25.45
N SER A 115 -28.44 -7.11 25.80
CA SER A 115 -28.98 -6.23 26.83
C SER A 115 -30.38 -5.72 26.52
N ARG A 116 -30.67 -5.43 25.26
CA ARG A 116 -32.00 -4.97 24.82
C ARG A 116 -33.04 -6.07 24.85
N SER A 117 -32.62 -7.32 24.70
CA SER A 117 -33.51 -8.47 24.68
C SER A 117 -33.98 -8.88 26.08
N LEU A 118 -33.24 -8.49 27.09
CA LEU A 118 -33.55 -8.77 28.47
C LEU A 118 -34.43 -7.64 29.09
#